data_6d9680d0914b0a535397352b71709bde
#
_entry.id   6d9680d0914b0a535397352b71709bde
#
_cell.length_a   1.000
_cell.length_b   1.000
_cell.length_c   1.000
_cell.angle_alpha   90.00
_cell.angle_beta   90.00
_cell.angle_gamma   90.00
#
_symmetry.space_group_name_H-M   'P 1'
#
loop_
_entity.id
_entity.type
_entity.pdbx_description
1 polymer ?
#
loop_
_entity_poly.entity_id
_entity_poly.type
_entity_poly.pdbx_seq_one_letter_code
_entity_poly.pdbx_strand_id
1 'polypeptide(L)'
;PPATTTRPPATTTRPPATTTMAAPVPPLVVGTGSLPEARVGEGYQVALVASGGSPPYSWSLAGGSLPEGLNLSSGGVLSGIPAVSAGVTLVFGVSDAAGRSASSAGLVFETAADRRTVAARGGTVFVDVVGDSVSLFLASPADGFSAVIVEPGGFRVEVQFVPLQGDATSWVVCEVAGGVVCTHG
;
A
#
# COMPACT_ATOMS: atom_id res chain seq x y z
N PRO A 1 -44.34 -66.89 57.79
CA PRO A 1 -43.31 -65.98 57.45
C PRO A 1 -43.61 -65.36 56.08
N PRO A 2 -43.50 -64.05 55.93
CA PRO A 2 -43.72 -63.37 54.62
C PRO A 2 -42.50 -63.51 53.69
N ALA A 3 -42.78 -63.79 52.42
CA ALA A 3 -41.80 -63.87 51.39
C ALA A 3 -41.24 -62.50 51.05
N THR A 4 -39.93 -62.32 51.14
CA THR A 4 -39.18 -61.12 50.74
C THR A 4 -38.98 -61.16 49.27
N THR A 5 -39.70 -60.31 48.51
CA THR A 5 -39.51 -60.12 47.08
C THR A 5 -38.29 -59.21 46.83
N THR A 6 -37.17 -59.73 46.43
CA THR A 6 -35.95 -58.97 46.04
C THR A 6 -36.15 -58.45 44.64
N ARG A 7 -36.28 -57.10 44.47
CA ARG A 7 -36.32 -56.43 43.15
C ARG A 7 -34.91 -56.40 42.56
N PRO A 8 -34.71 -56.77 41.25
CA PRO A 8 -33.40 -56.71 40.60
C PRO A 8 -32.98 -55.23 40.41
N PRO A 9 -31.69 -54.93 40.45
CA PRO A 9 -31.20 -53.56 40.21
C PRO A 9 -31.42 -53.13 38.76
N ALA A 10 -31.94 -51.89 38.62
CA ALA A 10 -32.12 -51.30 37.29
C ALA A 10 -30.79 -51.01 36.63
N THR A 11 -30.50 -51.70 35.55
CA THR A 11 -29.36 -51.43 34.70
C THR A 11 -29.60 -50.16 33.89
N THR A 12 -29.01 -49.05 34.32
CA THR A 12 -29.05 -47.79 33.59
C THR A 12 -28.07 -47.88 32.39
N THR A 13 -28.58 -48.26 31.24
CA THR A 13 -27.80 -48.24 30.00
C THR A 13 -27.63 -46.77 29.56
N ARG A 14 -26.46 -46.18 29.78
CA ARG A 14 -26.12 -44.85 29.25
C ARG A 14 -26.09 -44.92 27.71
N PRO A 15 -26.83 -44.04 27.00
CA PRO A 15 -26.74 -43.99 25.53
C PRO A 15 -25.32 -43.74 25.09
N PRO A 16 -24.84 -44.34 23.98
CA PRO A 16 -23.53 -44.05 23.43
C PRO A 16 -23.43 -42.57 23.06
N ALA A 17 -22.34 -41.93 23.49
CA ALA A 17 -22.06 -40.54 23.12
C ALA A 17 -21.92 -40.48 21.59
N THR A 18 -22.83 -39.77 20.92
CA THR A 18 -22.75 -39.51 19.52
C THR A 18 -21.54 -38.57 19.32
N THR A 19 -20.42 -39.10 18.81
CA THR A 19 -19.28 -38.29 18.42
C THR A 19 -19.69 -37.58 17.13
N THR A 20 -20.14 -36.34 17.27
CA THR A 20 -20.33 -35.45 16.12
C THR A 20 -18.97 -35.18 15.52
N MET A 21 -18.65 -35.75 14.36
CA MET A 21 -17.48 -35.38 13.59
C MET A 21 -17.60 -33.90 13.21
N ALA A 22 -16.67 -33.09 13.70
CA ALA A 22 -16.58 -31.71 13.25
C ALA A 22 -16.39 -31.66 11.72
N ALA A 23 -17.09 -30.77 11.07
CA ALA A 23 -16.92 -30.55 9.63
C ALA A 23 -15.45 -30.23 9.32
N PRO A 24 -14.89 -30.71 8.20
CA PRO A 24 -13.51 -30.41 7.81
C PRO A 24 -13.36 -28.90 7.65
N VAL A 25 -12.36 -28.34 8.34
CA VAL A 25 -12.04 -26.91 8.23
C VAL A 25 -11.36 -26.67 6.88
N PRO A 26 -11.86 -25.74 6.04
CA PRO A 26 -11.27 -25.40 4.75
C PRO A 26 -9.81 -24.97 4.90
N PRO A 27 -8.95 -25.16 3.89
CA PRO A 27 -7.58 -24.70 3.92
C PRO A 27 -7.51 -23.16 4.09
N LEU A 28 -6.54 -22.69 4.87
CA LEU A 28 -6.27 -21.27 5.02
C LEU A 28 -5.64 -20.74 3.73
N VAL A 29 -6.19 -19.66 3.17
CA VAL A 29 -5.67 -19.00 1.96
C VAL A 29 -5.71 -17.48 2.10
N VAL A 30 -4.73 -16.80 1.48
CA VAL A 30 -4.74 -15.34 1.31
C VAL A 30 -5.65 -15.02 0.12
N GLY A 31 -6.67 -14.21 0.34
CA GLY A 31 -7.63 -13.81 -0.69
C GLY A 31 -7.28 -12.50 -1.40
N THR A 32 -6.34 -11.71 -0.85
CA THR A 32 -5.87 -10.47 -1.50
C THR A 32 -5.05 -10.81 -2.73
N GLY A 33 -5.54 -10.45 -3.93
CA GLY A 33 -4.90 -10.74 -5.21
C GLY A 33 -4.13 -9.56 -5.82
N SER A 34 -4.38 -8.33 -5.37
CA SER A 34 -3.69 -7.12 -5.81
C SER A 34 -3.74 -6.05 -4.74
N LEU A 35 -2.83 -5.08 -4.83
CA LEU A 35 -2.81 -3.90 -3.99
C LEU A 35 -3.18 -2.68 -4.86
N PRO A 36 -4.01 -1.75 -4.36
CA PRO A 36 -4.24 -0.47 -5.01
C PRO A 36 -2.92 0.32 -5.14
N GLU A 37 -2.81 1.14 -6.17
CA GLU A 37 -1.72 2.09 -6.30
C GLU A 37 -1.77 3.12 -5.17
N ALA A 38 -0.61 3.44 -4.61
CA ALA A 38 -0.44 4.47 -3.61
C ALA A 38 0.15 5.74 -4.22
N ARG A 39 0.07 6.86 -3.49
CA ARG A 39 0.74 8.12 -3.87
C ARG A 39 1.64 8.58 -2.74
N VAL A 40 2.80 9.08 -3.11
CA VAL A 40 3.75 9.67 -2.15
C VAL A 40 3.09 10.85 -1.44
N GLY A 41 3.21 10.89 -0.11
CA GLY A 41 2.64 11.96 0.73
C GLY A 41 1.15 11.85 1.00
N GLU A 42 0.43 10.89 0.39
CA GLU A 42 -0.99 10.65 0.64
C GLU A 42 -1.23 9.47 1.58
N GLY A 43 -2.32 9.55 2.36
CA GLY A 43 -2.71 8.47 3.25
C GLY A 43 -3.14 7.23 2.48
N TYR A 44 -2.52 6.09 2.78
CA TYR A 44 -2.82 4.79 2.19
C TYR A 44 -3.36 3.84 3.24
N GLN A 45 -4.41 3.09 2.91
CA GLN A 45 -4.94 2.05 3.77
C GLN A 45 -5.62 0.96 2.96
N VAL A 46 -5.22 -0.29 3.19
CA VAL A 46 -5.86 -1.48 2.63
C VAL A 46 -5.92 -2.59 3.65
N ALA A 47 -7.04 -3.30 3.72
CA ALA A 47 -7.20 -4.49 4.54
C ALA A 47 -6.92 -5.74 3.70
N LEU A 48 -6.02 -6.59 4.19
CA LEU A 48 -5.74 -7.89 3.61
C LEU A 48 -6.86 -8.86 3.97
N VAL A 49 -7.17 -9.76 3.06
CA VAL A 49 -8.25 -10.73 3.22
C VAL A 49 -7.69 -12.15 3.25
N ALA A 50 -8.15 -12.94 4.21
CA ALA A 50 -7.91 -14.37 4.28
C ALA A 50 -9.24 -15.13 4.39
N SER A 51 -9.25 -16.37 3.97
CA SER A 51 -10.40 -17.27 4.08
C SER A 51 -9.96 -18.68 4.46
N GLY A 52 -10.91 -19.47 4.96
CA GLY A 52 -10.62 -20.81 5.48
C GLY A 52 -9.89 -20.76 6.83
N GLY A 53 -9.32 -21.86 7.25
CA GLY A 53 -8.67 -21.92 8.55
C GLY A 53 -9.60 -21.73 9.74
N SER A 54 -9.02 -21.35 10.87
CA SER A 54 -9.73 -21.09 12.14
C SER A 54 -9.38 -19.69 12.64
N PRO A 55 -10.27 -18.69 12.52
CA PRO A 55 -10.04 -17.35 13.06
C PRO A 55 -9.76 -17.38 14.58
N PRO A 56 -9.10 -16.34 15.14
CA PRO A 56 -8.60 -15.14 14.48
C PRO A 56 -7.34 -15.38 13.64
N TYR A 57 -7.12 -14.47 12.67
CA TYR A 57 -5.93 -14.46 11.82
C TYR A 57 -4.89 -13.49 12.33
N SER A 58 -3.62 -13.85 12.16
CA SER A 58 -2.47 -12.98 12.42
C SER A 58 -1.64 -12.82 11.14
N TRP A 59 -1.36 -11.58 10.77
CA TRP A 59 -0.68 -11.22 9.53
C TRP A 59 0.76 -10.78 9.77
N SER A 60 1.61 -11.06 8.80
CA SER A 60 3.01 -10.64 8.78
C SER A 60 3.50 -10.45 7.34
N LEU A 61 4.59 -9.72 7.18
CA LEU A 61 5.31 -9.67 5.90
C LEU A 61 6.21 -10.91 5.82
N ALA A 62 5.95 -11.76 4.82
CA ALA A 62 6.70 -13.00 4.60
C ALA A 62 7.83 -12.80 3.56
N GLY A 63 7.77 -11.77 2.73
CA GLY A 63 8.81 -11.45 1.76
C GLY A 63 8.70 -10.02 1.22
N GLY A 64 9.82 -9.49 0.76
CA GLY A 64 9.97 -8.09 0.38
C GLY A 64 10.25 -7.18 1.58
N SER A 65 10.23 -5.87 1.33
CA SER A 65 10.35 -4.84 2.38
C SER A 65 9.27 -3.79 2.14
N LEU A 66 8.59 -3.38 3.20
CA LEU A 66 7.63 -2.28 3.10
C LEU A 66 8.34 -0.99 2.73
N PRO A 67 7.80 -0.19 1.81
CA PRO A 67 8.27 1.17 1.57
C PRO A 67 8.24 2.00 2.85
N GLU A 68 9.14 2.97 2.93
CA GLU A 68 9.19 3.91 4.04
C GLU A 68 7.85 4.63 4.24
N GLY A 69 7.43 4.77 5.48
CA GLY A 69 6.14 5.37 5.86
C GLY A 69 4.96 4.40 5.88
N LEU A 70 5.12 3.14 5.43
CA LEU A 70 4.08 2.11 5.53
C LEU A 70 4.32 1.13 6.68
N ASN A 71 3.22 0.64 7.24
CA ASN A 71 3.20 -0.36 8.30
C ASN A 71 2.11 -1.42 8.05
N LEU A 72 2.42 -2.66 8.40
CA LEU A 72 1.46 -3.76 8.40
C LEU A 72 1.10 -4.13 9.85
N SER A 73 -0.17 -4.00 10.20
CA SER A 73 -0.66 -4.47 11.50
C SER A 73 -0.83 -5.99 11.54
N SER A 74 -0.76 -6.58 12.73
CA SER A 74 -1.07 -8.01 12.92
C SER A 74 -2.52 -8.36 12.56
N GLY A 75 -3.44 -7.38 12.54
CA GLY A 75 -4.81 -7.54 12.07
C GLY A 75 -4.96 -7.53 10.54
N GLY A 76 -3.86 -7.38 9.78
CA GLY A 76 -3.88 -7.41 8.31
C GLY A 76 -4.22 -6.09 7.65
N VAL A 77 -4.04 -4.97 8.34
CA VAL A 77 -4.18 -3.64 7.73
C VAL A 77 -2.80 -3.12 7.35
N LEU A 78 -2.57 -2.91 6.05
CA LEU A 78 -1.44 -2.19 5.50
C LEU A 78 -1.82 -0.71 5.39
N SER A 79 -1.11 0.16 6.11
CA SER A 79 -1.46 1.59 6.19
C SER A 79 -0.25 2.47 6.45
N GLY A 80 -0.39 3.77 6.15
CA GLY A 80 0.62 4.79 6.40
C GLY A 80 0.62 5.85 5.31
N ILE A 81 1.71 6.62 5.26
CA ILE A 81 1.94 7.63 4.21
C ILE A 81 3.26 7.28 3.55
N PRO A 82 3.27 6.77 2.31
CA PRO A 82 4.52 6.45 1.61
C PRO A 82 5.39 7.70 1.46
N ALA A 83 6.65 7.62 1.88
CA ALA A 83 7.59 8.74 1.82
C ALA A 83 8.36 8.81 0.49
N VAL A 84 8.42 7.70 -0.25
CA VAL A 84 9.21 7.59 -1.49
C VAL A 84 8.39 6.87 -2.57
N SER A 85 8.68 7.20 -3.84
CA SER A 85 8.19 6.40 -4.96
C SER A 85 8.93 5.06 -5.00
N ALA A 86 8.19 3.98 -5.08
CA ALA A 86 8.75 2.63 -5.09
C ALA A 86 7.87 1.67 -5.90
N GLY A 87 8.52 0.75 -6.60
CA GLY A 87 7.89 -0.44 -7.16
C GLY A 87 8.51 -1.66 -6.48
N VAL A 88 7.76 -2.31 -5.59
CA VAL A 88 8.24 -3.44 -4.79
C VAL A 88 7.28 -4.62 -4.89
N THR A 89 7.83 -5.83 -4.76
CA THR A 89 7.01 -7.03 -4.64
C THR A 89 6.95 -7.44 -3.17
N LEU A 90 5.73 -7.55 -2.65
CA LEU A 90 5.46 -7.91 -1.26
C LEU A 90 4.79 -9.29 -1.19
N VAL A 91 5.19 -10.10 -0.23
CA VAL A 91 4.55 -11.38 0.08
C VAL A 91 4.01 -11.30 1.50
N PHE A 92 2.70 -11.47 1.65
CA PHE A 92 2.05 -11.45 2.95
C PHE A 92 1.83 -12.87 3.46
N GLY A 93 2.15 -13.09 4.71
CA GLY A 93 1.88 -14.32 5.44
C GLY A 93 0.69 -14.14 6.37
N VAL A 94 -0.13 -15.17 6.50
CA VAL A 94 -1.22 -15.26 7.46
C VAL A 94 -1.13 -16.55 8.26
N SER A 95 -1.36 -16.48 9.56
CA SER A 95 -1.53 -17.64 10.43
C SER A 95 -2.89 -17.62 11.11
N ASP A 96 -3.44 -18.79 11.38
CA ASP A 96 -4.71 -18.96 12.07
C ASP A 96 -4.54 -19.40 13.53
N ALA A 97 -5.64 -19.41 14.29
CA ALA A 97 -5.64 -19.82 15.70
C ALA A 97 -5.23 -21.28 15.93
N ALA A 98 -5.28 -22.13 14.92
CA ALA A 98 -4.85 -23.52 14.97
C ALA A 98 -3.36 -23.70 14.56
N GLY A 99 -2.62 -22.60 14.30
CA GLY A 99 -1.21 -22.64 13.92
C GLY A 99 -0.96 -22.97 12.45
N ARG A 100 -1.99 -22.98 11.61
CA ARG A 100 -1.83 -23.15 10.16
C ARG A 100 -1.41 -21.82 9.54
N SER A 101 -0.59 -21.87 8.50
CA SER A 101 -0.11 -20.67 7.79
C SER A 101 -0.33 -20.78 6.29
N ALA A 102 -0.49 -19.64 5.65
CA ALA A 102 -0.54 -19.48 4.20
C ALA A 102 0.16 -18.18 3.81
N SER A 103 0.60 -18.10 2.55
CA SER A 103 1.22 -16.89 2.01
C SER A 103 0.52 -16.47 0.72
N SER A 104 0.54 -15.17 0.43
CA SER A 104 0.12 -14.66 -0.87
C SER A 104 1.12 -15.06 -1.97
N ALA A 105 0.71 -14.94 -3.22
CA ALA A 105 1.66 -14.73 -4.31
C ALA A 105 2.42 -13.41 -4.08
N GLY A 106 3.47 -13.15 -4.85
CA GLY A 106 4.13 -11.84 -4.87
C GLY A 106 3.16 -10.78 -5.40
N LEU A 107 2.76 -9.84 -4.56
CA LEU A 107 1.90 -8.72 -4.93
C LEU A 107 2.75 -7.51 -5.26
N VAL A 108 2.56 -6.93 -6.43
CA VAL A 108 3.25 -5.69 -6.81
C VAL A 108 2.57 -4.53 -6.08
N PHE A 109 3.38 -3.75 -5.38
CA PHE A 109 2.99 -2.49 -4.76
C PHE A 109 3.72 -1.36 -5.46
N GLU A 110 2.97 -0.44 -6.02
CA GLU A 110 3.50 0.71 -6.74
C GLU A 110 3.09 2.00 -6.04
N THR A 111 4.03 2.92 -5.97
CA THR A 111 3.82 4.26 -5.43
C THR A 111 4.17 5.27 -6.51
N ALA A 112 3.18 6.02 -6.98
CA ALA A 112 3.39 7.12 -7.91
C ALA A 112 3.91 8.35 -7.18
N ALA A 113 4.84 9.09 -7.80
CA ALA A 113 5.20 10.42 -7.36
C ALA A 113 4.04 11.40 -7.58
N ASP A 114 3.91 12.42 -6.73
CA ASP A 114 3.00 13.54 -6.97
C ASP A 114 3.58 14.42 -8.09
N ARG A 115 3.11 14.17 -9.32
CA ARG A 115 3.56 14.94 -10.49
C ARG A 115 2.73 16.18 -10.68
N ARG A 116 3.39 17.34 -10.70
CA ARG A 116 2.78 18.64 -10.96
C ARG A 116 3.18 19.18 -12.32
N THR A 117 2.23 19.86 -12.95
CA THR A 117 2.42 20.52 -14.24
C THR A 117 2.29 22.01 -14.06
N VAL A 118 3.28 22.77 -14.50
CA VAL A 118 3.27 24.24 -14.45
C VAL A 118 3.50 24.78 -15.85
N ALA A 119 2.54 25.50 -16.36
CA ALA A 119 2.62 26.16 -17.66
C ALA A 119 3.06 27.62 -17.51
N ALA A 120 4.01 28.04 -18.32
CA ALA A 120 4.45 29.40 -18.51
C ALA A 120 4.35 29.78 -19.98
N ARG A 121 4.56 31.07 -20.32
CA ARG A 121 4.48 31.53 -21.71
C ARG A 121 5.41 30.78 -22.65
N GLY A 122 6.62 30.46 -22.20
CA GLY A 122 7.65 29.82 -23.02
C GLY A 122 7.59 28.28 -23.04
N GLY A 123 6.68 27.64 -22.28
CA GLY A 123 6.58 26.19 -22.24
C GLY A 123 5.93 25.65 -20.98
N THR A 124 6.07 24.34 -20.80
CA THR A 124 5.50 23.61 -19.67
C THR A 124 6.58 22.85 -18.93
N VAL A 125 6.55 22.90 -17.60
CA VAL A 125 7.44 22.14 -16.70
C VAL A 125 6.63 21.09 -15.96
N PHE A 126 7.16 19.88 -15.94
CA PHE A 126 6.64 18.77 -15.15
C PHE A 126 7.63 18.47 -14.03
N VAL A 127 7.17 18.54 -12.80
CA VAL A 127 7.98 18.25 -11.63
C VAL A 127 7.37 17.11 -10.82
N ASP A 128 8.23 16.26 -10.29
CA ASP A 128 7.87 15.22 -9.34
C ASP A 128 8.14 15.72 -7.92
N VAL A 129 7.14 15.60 -7.06
CA VAL A 129 7.22 15.97 -5.64
C VAL A 129 7.30 14.69 -4.81
N VAL A 130 8.32 14.60 -3.95
CA VAL A 130 8.52 13.48 -3.05
C VAL A 130 8.89 14.03 -1.66
N GLY A 131 7.96 14.01 -0.71
CA GLY A 131 8.17 14.62 0.60
C GLY A 131 8.57 16.10 0.49
N ASP A 132 9.69 16.47 1.10
CA ASP A 132 10.26 17.82 1.05
C ASP A 132 11.28 18.00 -0.08
N SER A 133 11.04 17.34 -1.19
CA SER A 133 11.93 17.41 -2.37
C SER A 133 11.10 17.59 -3.64
N VAL A 134 11.63 18.37 -4.55
CA VAL A 134 11.09 18.57 -5.89
C VAL A 134 12.17 18.24 -6.91
N SER A 135 11.82 17.53 -7.97
CA SER A 135 12.74 17.19 -9.05
C SER A 135 12.11 17.45 -10.42
N LEU A 136 12.92 17.90 -11.36
CA LEU A 136 12.49 18.09 -12.73
C LEU A 136 12.29 16.73 -13.41
N PHE A 137 11.06 16.48 -13.87
CA PHE A 137 10.78 15.33 -14.72
C PHE A 137 10.98 15.66 -16.20
N LEU A 138 10.40 16.77 -16.66
CA LEU A 138 10.47 17.19 -18.05
C LEU A 138 10.24 18.71 -18.14
N ALA A 139 10.99 19.36 -19.01
CA ALA A 139 10.69 20.71 -19.49
C ALA A 139 10.36 20.63 -20.99
N SER A 140 9.18 21.07 -21.38
CA SER A 140 8.70 21.08 -22.77
C SER A 140 8.58 22.51 -23.24
N PRO A 141 9.55 23.03 -24.01
CA PRO A 141 9.44 24.39 -24.54
C PRO A 141 8.32 24.50 -25.58
N ALA A 142 7.68 25.65 -25.62
CA ALA A 142 6.76 26.03 -26.68
C ALA A 142 7.53 26.36 -27.97
N ASP A 143 6.81 26.43 -29.10
CA ASP A 143 7.39 26.82 -30.37
C ASP A 143 8.05 28.20 -30.27
N GLY A 144 9.28 28.30 -30.76
CA GLY A 144 10.09 29.54 -30.70
C GLY A 144 10.85 29.76 -29.39
N PHE A 145 10.83 28.78 -28.48
CA PHE A 145 11.59 28.82 -27.24
C PHE A 145 12.53 27.63 -27.10
N SER A 146 13.55 27.78 -26.25
CA SER A 146 14.41 26.71 -25.77
C SER A 146 14.35 26.67 -24.27
N ALA A 147 14.39 25.46 -23.66
CA ALA A 147 14.42 25.30 -22.22
C ALA A 147 15.87 25.28 -21.70
N VAL A 148 16.16 26.09 -20.69
CA VAL A 148 17.42 26.08 -19.95
C VAL A 148 17.12 25.63 -18.53
N ILE A 149 17.70 24.53 -18.10
CA ILE A 149 17.58 24.02 -16.75
C ILE A 149 18.62 24.71 -15.89
N VAL A 150 18.18 25.55 -14.95
CA VAL A 150 19.03 26.27 -14.01
C VAL A 150 19.28 25.42 -12.76
N GLU A 151 18.19 24.88 -12.18
CA GLU A 151 18.24 23.91 -11.08
C GLU A 151 17.33 22.73 -11.37
N PRO A 152 17.86 21.49 -11.42
CA PRO A 152 17.08 20.31 -11.77
C PRO A 152 16.31 19.70 -10.61
N GLY A 153 16.58 20.11 -9.35
CA GLY A 153 15.88 19.55 -8.20
C GLY A 153 16.61 19.67 -6.87
N GLY A 154 16.02 19.05 -5.87
CA GLY A 154 16.36 19.18 -4.46
C GLY A 154 15.29 19.97 -3.73
N PHE A 155 15.63 21.10 -3.16
CA PHE A 155 14.66 22.02 -2.57
C PHE A 155 14.03 23.00 -3.58
N ARG A 156 14.58 23.03 -4.80
CA ARG A 156 14.18 23.95 -5.85
C ARG A 156 14.38 23.31 -7.24
N VAL A 157 13.44 23.58 -8.13
CA VAL A 157 13.56 23.39 -9.59
C VAL A 157 13.41 24.76 -10.24
N GLU A 158 14.35 25.11 -11.11
CA GLU A 158 14.24 26.33 -11.92
C GLU A 158 14.49 26.02 -13.39
N VAL A 159 13.52 26.37 -14.22
CA VAL A 159 13.59 26.26 -15.67
C VAL A 159 13.30 27.61 -16.29
N GLN A 160 14.17 28.05 -17.20
CA GLN A 160 14.02 29.24 -18.01
C GLN A 160 13.69 28.85 -19.44
N PHE A 161 12.70 29.50 -20.02
CA PHE A 161 12.38 29.40 -21.43
C PHE A 161 12.89 30.63 -22.16
N VAL A 162 13.95 30.44 -22.94
CA VAL A 162 14.65 31.48 -23.66
C VAL A 162 14.10 31.53 -25.08
N PRO A 163 13.59 32.68 -25.52
CA PRO A 163 13.08 32.83 -26.89
C PRO A 163 14.21 32.71 -27.90
N LEU A 164 13.95 32.07 -29.04
CA LEU A 164 14.90 31.97 -30.15
C LEU A 164 15.06 33.29 -30.89
N GLN A 165 14.07 34.19 -30.80
CA GLN A 165 14.11 35.55 -31.35
C GLN A 165 13.33 36.54 -30.47
N GLY A 166 13.95 37.63 -30.10
CA GLY A 166 13.43 38.94 -29.73
C GLY A 166 12.46 39.12 -28.59
N ASP A 167 11.99 38.05 -27.94
CA ASP A 167 11.00 38.10 -26.83
C ASP A 167 11.65 38.07 -25.43
N ALA A 168 10.86 38.31 -24.41
CA ALA A 168 11.31 38.19 -23.03
C ALA A 168 11.40 36.72 -22.61
N THR A 169 12.45 36.36 -21.87
CA THR A 169 12.58 35.05 -21.20
C THR A 169 11.44 34.86 -20.22
N SER A 170 10.78 33.72 -20.26
CA SER A 170 9.85 33.30 -19.23
C SER A 170 10.47 32.20 -18.36
N TRP A 171 9.92 32.01 -17.17
CA TRP A 171 10.50 31.09 -16.20
C TRP A 171 9.45 30.37 -15.38
N VAL A 172 9.84 29.21 -14.86
CA VAL A 172 9.12 28.45 -13.84
C VAL A 172 10.07 28.13 -12.70
N VAL A 173 9.65 28.43 -11.49
CA VAL A 173 10.37 28.09 -10.27
C VAL A 173 9.42 27.31 -9.36
N CYS A 174 9.83 26.13 -8.93
CA CYS A 174 9.12 25.34 -7.91
C CYS A 174 10.05 25.18 -6.71
N GLU A 175 9.59 25.58 -5.53
CA GLU A 175 10.34 25.56 -4.28
C GLU A 175 9.59 24.80 -3.19
N VAL A 176 10.35 24.21 -2.26
CA VAL A 176 9.78 23.61 -1.05
C VAL A 176 9.77 24.67 0.05
N ALA A 177 8.56 25.13 0.38
CA ALA A 177 8.34 26.14 1.44
C ALA A 177 7.07 25.78 2.26
N GLY A 178 7.20 24.75 3.15
CA GLY A 178 6.05 24.21 3.89
C GLY A 178 5.04 23.46 2.99
N GLY A 179 5.51 22.98 1.86
CA GLY A 179 4.84 22.36 0.73
C GLY A 179 5.47 22.86 -0.56
N VAL A 180 5.20 22.21 -1.70
CA VAL A 180 5.76 22.65 -2.98
C VAL A 180 4.92 23.76 -3.58
N VAL A 181 5.50 24.93 -3.74
CA VAL A 181 4.92 26.12 -4.38
C VAL A 181 5.63 26.36 -5.70
N CYS A 182 4.86 26.48 -6.78
CA CYS A 182 5.40 26.80 -8.10
C CYS A 182 4.91 28.20 -8.53
N THR A 183 5.84 29.00 -9.04
CA THR A 183 5.61 30.32 -9.60
C THR A 183 6.17 30.40 -11.02
N HIS A 184 5.62 31.28 -11.82
CA HIS A 184 6.05 31.48 -13.22
C HIS A 184 5.88 32.96 -13.63
N GLY A 185 6.64 33.41 -14.64
CA GLY A 185 6.58 34.76 -15.22
C GLY A 185 7.04 34.79 -16.67
#